data_d4104c7cb704f6fb55cf8520fca72d2d
#
_entry.id   d4104c7cb704f6fb55cf8520fca72d2d
#
_cell.length_a   1.000
_cell.length_b   1.000
_cell.length_c   1.000
_cell.angle_alpha   90.00
_cell.angle_beta   90.00
_cell.angle_gamma   90.00
#
_symmetry.space_group_name_H-M   'P 1'
#
loop_
_entity.id
_entity.type
_entity.pdbx_description
1 polymer ?
#
loop_
_entity_poly.entity_id
_entity_poly.type
_entity_poly.pdbx_seq_one_letter_code
_entity_poly.pdbx_strand_id
1 'polypeptide(L)' 'MKCIVCHSDDIQTREVYEELKVGQDIVYVPIHVLVCQSCGERYYSRQTMHFLEEVEQELQKKREGKLELQELGKVLLYR' A
#
# COMPACT_ATOMS: atom_id res chain seq x y z
N MET A 1 13.05 6.45 17.36
CA MET A 1 11.86 7.11 16.81
C MET A 1 10.66 6.84 17.71
N LYS A 2 9.92 7.87 18.05
CA LYS A 2 8.71 7.72 18.87
C LYS A 2 7.46 7.91 18.03
N CYS A 3 6.44 7.12 18.33
CA CYS A 3 5.14 7.29 17.73
C CYS A 3 4.53 8.64 18.16
N ILE A 4 4.07 9.44 17.18
CA ILE A 4 3.47 10.75 17.49
C ILE A 4 2.05 10.65 18.04
N VAL A 5 1.45 9.47 17.95
CA VAL A 5 0.08 9.22 18.44
C VAL A 5 0.08 8.72 19.87
N CYS A 6 0.83 7.66 20.17
CA CYS A 6 0.83 7.03 21.48
C CYS A 6 2.15 7.15 22.26
N HIS A 7 3.16 7.78 21.66
CA HIS A 7 4.51 7.99 22.23
C HIS A 7 5.30 6.71 22.52
N SER A 8 4.89 5.59 21.93
CA SER A 8 5.64 4.34 22.05
C SER A 8 6.92 4.37 21.24
N ASP A 9 7.97 3.73 21.73
CA ASP A 9 9.23 3.55 21.00
C ASP A 9 9.24 2.26 20.17
N ASP A 10 8.23 1.43 20.28
CA ASP A 10 8.17 0.12 19.62
C ASP A 10 7.63 0.27 18.21
N ILE A 11 8.48 0.76 17.32
CA ILE A 11 8.18 0.93 15.91
C ILE A 11 9.04 -0.04 15.10
N GLN A 12 8.41 -0.91 14.32
CA GLN A 12 9.10 -1.94 13.55
C GLN A 12 8.64 -1.91 12.09
N THR A 13 9.54 -2.37 11.21
CA THR A 13 9.19 -2.57 9.80
C THR A 13 8.30 -3.79 9.66
N ARG A 14 7.15 -3.63 9.01
CA ARG A 14 6.20 -4.70 8.77
C ARG A 14 5.76 -4.69 7.31
N GLU A 15 5.46 -5.86 6.77
CA GLU A 15 4.79 -5.96 5.48
C GLU A 15 3.30 -5.72 5.67
N VAL A 16 2.77 -4.76 4.92
CA VAL A 16 1.34 -4.44 4.92
C VAL A 16 0.85 -4.37 3.48
N TYR A 17 -0.45 -4.55 3.30
CA TYR A 17 -1.08 -4.40 2.00
C TYR A 17 -1.76 -3.04 1.93
N GLU A 18 -1.31 -2.22 0.99
CA GLU A 18 -1.94 -0.92 0.73
C GLU A 18 -3.06 -1.09 -0.27
N GLU A 19 -4.22 -0.54 0.04
CA GLU A 19 -5.40 -0.60 -0.82
C GLU A 19 -5.39 0.58 -1.79
N LEU A 20 -5.38 0.28 -3.09
CA LEU A 20 -5.48 1.28 -4.14
C LEU A 20 -6.75 1.05 -4.94
N LYS A 21 -7.50 2.12 -5.14
CA LYS A 21 -8.70 2.09 -5.98
C LYS A 21 -8.36 2.51 -7.40
N VAL A 22 -8.62 1.62 -8.35
CA VAL A 22 -8.41 1.87 -9.77
C VAL A 22 -9.77 1.72 -10.45
N GLY A 23 -10.45 2.85 -10.66
CA GLY A 23 -11.83 2.84 -11.15
C GLY A 23 -12.77 2.19 -10.14
N GLN A 24 -13.38 1.06 -10.48
CA GLN A 24 -14.25 0.29 -9.60
C GLN A 24 -13.53 -0.88 -8.94
N ASP A 25 -12.26 -1.09 -9.26
CA ASP A 25 -11.49 -2.21 -8.75
C ASP A 25 -10.67 -1.79 -7.55
N ILE A 26 -10.41 -2.75 -6.67
CA ILE A 26 -9.53 -2.57 -5.51
C ILE A 26 -8.30 -3.43 -5.71
N VAL A 27 -7.12 -2.83 -5.64
CA VAL A 27 -5.84 -3.50 -5.81
C VAL A 27 -5.05 -3.42 -4.51
N TYR A 28 -4.60 -4.57 -4.01
CA TYR A 28 -3.74 -4.62 -2.83
C TYR A 28 -2.28 -4.72 -3.26
N VAL A 29 -1.47 -3.81 -2.74
CA VAL A 29 -0.04 -3.72 -3.04
C VAL A 29 0.75 -4.03 -1.78
N PRO A 30 1.58 -5.09 -1.76
CA PRO A 30 2.41 -5.38 -0.59
C PRO A 30 3.56 -4.38 -0.49
N ILE A 31 3.69 -3.76 0.68
CA ILE A 31 4.76 -2.80 0.97
C ILE A 31 5.31 -3.04 2.37
N HIS A 32 6.54 -2.58 2.59
CA HIS A 32 7.18 -2.60 3.90
C HIS A 32 7.21 -1.18 4.45
N VAL A 33 6.58 -0.98 5.59
CA VAL A 33 6.50 0.32 6.25
C VAL A 33 6.78 0.19 7.74
N LEU A 34 7.11 1.30 8.38
CA LEU A 34 7.24 1.34 9.82
C LEU A 34 5.85 1.36 10.45
N VAL A 35 5.65 0.49 11.42
CA VAL A 35 4.37 0.35 12.12
C VAL A 35 4.61 0.40 13.62
N CYS A 36 3.88 1.26 14.31
CA CYS A 36 3.88 1.28 15.77
C CYS A 36 3.17 0.03 16.30
N GLN A 37 3.86 -0.76 17.10
CA GLN A 37 3.31 -2.02 17.61
C GLN A 37 2.27 -1.80 18.72
N SER A 38 2.23 -0.60 19.30
CA SER A 38 1.28 -0.28 20.37
C SER A 38 -0.07 0.18 19.84
N CYS A 39 -0.10 1.10 18.87
CA CYS A 39 -1.35 1.67 18.36
C CYS A 39 -1.67 1.29 16.91
N GLY A 40 -0.73 0.67 16.19
CA GLY A 40 -0.93 0.27 14.81
C GLY A 40 -0.74 1.38 13.78
N GLU A 41 -0.26 2.56 14.20
CA GLU A 41 -0.02 3.66 13.28
C GLU A 41 1.07 3.31 12.27
N ARG A 42 0.85 3.65 10.99
CA ARG A 42 1.80 3.37 9.91
C ARG A 42 2.52 4.65 9.50
N TYR A 43 3.81 4.52 9.21
CA TYR A 43 4.65 5.63 8.78
C TYR A 43 5.18 5.35 7.39
N TYR A 44 4.82 6.19 6.42
CA TYR A 44 5.21 6.04 5.03
C TYR A 44 6.38 6.96 4.71
N SER A 45 7.46 6.39 4.16
CA SER A 45 8.57 7.18 3.67
C SER A 45 8.21 7.84 2.33
N ARG A 46 8.99 8.85 1.94
CA ARG A 46 8.83 9.49 0.64
C ARG A 46 8.97 8.47 -0.50
N GLN A 47 9.93 7.55 -0.37
CA GLN A 47 10.15 6.50 -1.37
C GLN A 47 8.94 5.59 -1.49
N THR A 48 8.33 5.22 -0.38
CA THR A 48 7.12 4.39 -0.37
C THR A 48 5.95 5.13 -1.03
N MET A 49 5.78 6.40 -0.75
CA MET A 49 4.74 7.22 -1.36
C MET A 49 4.92 7.33 -2.87
N HIS A 50 6.15 7.55 -3.34
CA HIS A 50 6.45 7.56 -4.77
C HIS A 50 6.17 6.22 -5.43
N PHE A 51 6.56 5.14 -4.79
CA PHE A 51 6.28 3.79 -5.29
C PHE A 51 4.79 3.56 -5.49
N LEU A 52 3.97 3.95 -4.51
CA LEU A 52 2.52 3.79 -4.59
C LEU A 52 1.92 4.65 -5.70
N GLU A 53 2.41 5.87 -5.89
CA GLU A 53 1.98 6.74 -6.98
C GLU A 53 2.31 6.13 -8.35
N GLU A 54 3.51 5.60 -8.52
CA GLU A 54 3.92 4.94 -9.75
C GLU A 54 3.08 3.71 -10.05
N VAL A 55 2.81 2.89 -9.03
CA VAL A 55 1.96 1.70 -9.17
C VAL A 55 0.56 2.11 -9.60
N GLU A 56 0.00 3.13 -8.97
CA GLU A 56 -1.34 3.62 -9.31
C GLU A 56 -1.41 4.10 -10.76
N GLN A 57 -0.43 4.88 -11.20
CA GLN A 57 -0.36 5.36 -12.59
C GLN A 57 -0.23 4.21 -13.57
N GLU A 58 0.61 3.24 -13.28
CA GLU A 58 0.81 2.07 -14.13
C GLU A 58 -0.46 1.23 -14.24
N LEU A 59 -1.17 1.03 -13.12
CA LEU A 59 -2.42 0.29 -13.10
C LEU A 59 -3.51 0.99 -13.91
N GLN A 60 -3.59 2.32 -13.85
CA GLN A 60 -4.54 3.08 -14.65
C GLN A 60 -4.26 2.96 -16.14
N LYS A 61 -2.99 3.00 -16.54
CA LYS A 61 -2.59 2.82 -17.94
C LYS A 61 -2.94 1.42 -18.45
N LYS A 62 -2.67 0.40 -17.64
CA LYS A 62 -3.00 -0.99 -17.99
C LYS A 62 -4.49 -1.22 -18.08
N ARG A 63 -5.28 -0.48 -17.32
CA ARG A 63 -6.73 -0.58 -17.35
C ARG A 63 -7.31 -0.09 -18.68
N GLU A 64 -6.72 0.96 -19.26
CA GLU A 64 -7.11 1.44 -20.60
C GLU A 64 -6.69 0.46 -21.68
N GLY A 65 -5.69 -0.38 -21.43
CA GLY A 65 -5.26 -1.46 -22.29
C GLY A 65 -5.87 -2.79 -21.88
N LYS A 66 -5.02 -3.78 -21.57
CA LYS A 66 -5.45 -5.09 -21.08
C LYS A 66 -4.78 -5.35 -19.74
N LEU A 67 -5.57 -5.41 -18.68
CA LEU A 67 -5.06 -5.76 -17.35
C LEU A 67 -4.82 -7.27 -17.29
N GLU A 68 -3.56 -7.64 -17.03
CA GLU A 68 -3.16 -9.01 -16.72
C GLU A 68 -3.04 -9.17 -15.21
N LEU A 69 -4.06 -8.76 -14.47
CA LEU A 69 -4.12 -8.97 -13.03
C LEU A 69 -5.04 -10.14 -12.74
N GLN A 70 -4.61 -10.96 -11.79
CA GLN A 70 -5.44 -12.05 -11.31
C GLN A 70 -6.64 -11.48 -10.58
N GLU A 71 -7.82 -11.74 -11.09
CA GLU A 71 -9.06 -11.28 -10.47
C GLU A 71 -9.53 -12.28 -9.42
N LEU A 72 -9.73 -11.79 -8.19
CA LEU A 72 -10.33 -12.55 -7.09
C LEU A 72 -11.64 -11.85 -6.73
N GLY A 73 -12.72 -12.13 -7.49
CA GLY A 73 -13.94 -11.38 -7.38
C GLY A 73 -13.74 -9.93 -7.85
N LYS A 74 -13.94 -8.95 -6.96
CA LYS A 74 -13.70 -7.52 -7.25
C LYS A 74 -12.35 -7.02 -6.70
N VAL A 75 -11.54 -7.93 -6.18
CA VAL A 75 -10.25 -7.60 -5.56
C VAL A 75 -9.13 -8.09 -6.45
N LEU A 76 -8.19 -7.21 -6.76
CA LEU A 76 -7.04 -7.50 -7.58
C LEU A 76 -5.77 -7.43 -6.72
N LEU A 77 -4.85 -8.37 -6.94
CA LEU A 77 -3.57 -8.39 -6.24
C LEU A 77 -2.45 -8.00 -7.21
N TYR A 78 -1.73 -6.94 -6.87
CA TYR A 78 -0.55 -6.50 -7.61
C TYR A 78 0.67 -7.31 -7.17
N ARG A 79 1.41 -7.79 -8.13
CA ARG A 79 2.69 -8.48 -7.89
C ARG A 79 3.76 -7.97 -8.83
#